data_3171396d9e54362b2327ad4f37fa03fe
#
_entry.id   3171396d9e54362b2327ad4f37fa03fe
#
_cell.length_a   1.000
_cell.length_b   1.000
_cell.length_c   1.000
_cell.angle_alpha   90.00
_cell.angle_beta   90.00
_cell.angle_gamma   90.00
#
_symmetry.space_group_name_H-M   'P 1'
#
loop_
_entity.id
_entity.type
_entity.pdbx_description
1 polymer ?
#
loop_
_entity_poly.entity_id
_entity_poly.type
_entity_poly.pdbx_seq_one_letter_code
_entity_poly.pdbx_strand_id
1 'polypeptide(L)'
;MRILVIYMLAMKRERFYRCIVMELYKGKYWNVVFGIWCQDHPGYCIIGNEKESLSDLEPEAWVELGMLEKELERVCTKLFGTTMFNFCCLMNNAYRDNEKPRVHYHFVPRYKEPLMLFNKKYVDRHFGYNFWKWNLSKFKAQKDPYNEDERKQIFKMMKEEWSLRKENV
;
A
#
# COMPACT_ATOMS: atom_id res chain seq x y z
N MET A 1 16.61 -8.85 6.46
CA MET A 1 17.20 -8.54 5.14
C MET A 1 16.68 -9.40 3.98
N ARG A 2 15.85 -10.44 4.20
CA ARG A 2 15.34 -11.35 3.15
C ARG A 2 13.94 -11.04 2.60
N ILE A 3 13.09 -10.32 3.32
CA ILE A 3 11.70 -9.99 2.89
C ILE A 3 11.68 -9.06 1.68
N LEU A 4 12.66 -8.19 1.60
CA LEU A 4 12.78 -7.08 0.67
C LEU A 4 12.96 -7.50 -0.80
N VAL A 5 13.66 -8.61 -1.01
CA VAL A 5 14.05 -9.06 -2.36
C VAL A 5 12.86 -9.63 -3.13
N ILE A 6 11.82 -10.09 -2.46
CA ILE A 6 10.76 -10.88 -3.07
C ILE A 6 9.61 -10.03 -3.63
N TYR A 7 9.31 -8.87 -3.02
CA TYR A 7 8.39 -7.91 -3.64
C TYR A 7 8.93 -7.30 -4.93
N MET A 8 10.25 -7.37 -5.14
CA MET A 8 10.93 -6.86 -6.35
C MET A 8 10.94 -7.84 -7.53
N LEU A 9 10.80 -9.15 -7.30
CA LEU A 9 10.86 -10.15 -8.37
C LEU A 9 9.58 -10.24 -9.21
N ALA A 10 8.45 -9.74 -8.70
CA ALA A 10 7.18 -9.72 -9.44
C ALA A 10 7.10 -8.63 -10.53
N MET A 11 8.07 -7.73 -10.62
CA MET A 11 8.15 -6.73 -11.68
C MET A 11 9.26 -7.10 -12.66
N LYS A 12 8.85 -7.53 -13.87
CA LYS A 12 9.67 -7.97 -15.01
C LYS A 12 11.09 -7.39 -15.07
N ARG A 13 12.05 -8.32 -15.27
CA ARG A 13 13.43 -8.19 -15.74
C ARG A 13 13.70 -7.01 -16.66
N GLU A 14 13.86 -5.80 -16.15
CA GLU A 14 14.63 -4.75 -16.80
C GLU A 14 14.70 -3.52 -15.91
N ARG A 15 15.86 -3.30 -15.34
CA ARG A 15 16.40 -2.28 -14.46
C ARG A 15 16.47 -2.68 -12.98
N PHE A 16 17.69 -3.03 -12.60
CA PHE A 16 18.15 -3.01 -11.20
C PHE A 16 17.99 -1.60 -10.61
N TYR A 17 16.77 -1.28 -10.17
CA TYR A 17 16.62 -0.23 -9.17
C TYR A 17 16.92 -0.87 -7.82
N ARG A 18 17.94 -0.38 -7.15
CA ARG A 18 18.08 -0.46 -5.70
C ARG A 18 16.85 0.26 -5.13
N CYS A 19 15.69 -0.40 -5.06
CA CYS A 19 14.52 0.15 -4.42
C CYS A 19 14.86 0.39 -2.96
N ILE A 20 14.97 1.64 -2.58
CA ILE A 20 14.96 2.05 -1.18
C ILE A 20 13.61 1.62 -0.66
N VAL A 21 13.60 0.61 0.21
CA VAL A 21 12.36 0.17 0.86
C VAL A 21 11.96 1.21 1.87
N MET A 22 10.82 1.81 1.63
CA MET A 22 10.21 2.77 2.52
C MET A 22 9.26 2.07 3.48
N GLU A 23 9.83 1.51 4.55
CA GLU A 23 9.08 0.80 5.59
C GLU A 23 8.50 1.80 6.58
N LEU A 24 7.16 1.89 6.61
CA LEU A 24 6.43 2.69 7.60
C LEU A 24 6.42 2.02 8.96
N TYR A 25 6.20 0.71 8.99
CA TYR A 25 6.09 -0.05 10.22
C TYR A 25 6.62 -1.47 10.03
N LYS A 26 7.22 -2.02 11.08
CA LYS A 26 7.63 -3.42 11.18
C LYS A 26 7.19 -3.96 12.53
N GLY A 27 6.13 -4.78 12.52
CA GLY A 27 5.57 -5.44 13.69
C GLY A 27 6.10 -6.84 13.91
N LYS A 28 5.36 -7.61 14.69
CA LYS A 28 5.65 -9.02 14.98
C LYS A 28 5.24 -9.91 13.79
N TYR A 29 4.06 -9.68 13.24
CA TYR A 29 3.47 -10.48 12.17
C TYR A 29 3.47 -9.77 10.83
N TRP A 30 3.34 -8.44 10.82
CA TRP A 30 3.19 -7.66 9.61
C TRP A 30 4.24 -6.57 9.48
N ASN A 31 4.47 -6.19 8.24
CA ASN A 31 5.21 -4.97 7.90
C ASN A 31 4.37 -4.10 6.95
N VAL A 32 4.50 -2.79 7.08
CA VAL A 32 3.84 -1.83 6.20
C VAL A 32 4.88 -1.14 5.34
N VAL A 33 4.75 -1.31 4.03
CA VAL A 33 5.65 -0.73 3.03
C VAL A 33 4.91 0.29 2.20
N PHE A 34 5.45 1.50 2.14
CA PHE A 34 4.94 2.55 1.26
C PHE A 34 5.24 2.24 -0.20
N GLY A 35 4.25 2.38 -1.07
CA GLY A 35 4.36 2.10 -2.50
C GLY A 35 5.13 3.19 -3.26
N ILE A 36 6.44 3.30 -3.02
CA ILE A 36 7.29 4.34 -3.63
C ILE A 36 7.31 4.28 -5.16
N TRP A 37 7.07 3.12 -5.74
CA TRP A 37 7.05 2.91 -7.18
C TRP A 37 5.82 3.48 -7.88
N CYS A 38 4.71 3.68 -7.14
CA CYS A 38 3.46 4.20 -7.67
C CYS A 38 2.61 4.79 -6.55
N GLN A 39 2.22 6.04 -6.70
CA GLN A 39 1.29 6.75 -5.83
C GLN A 39 0.11 7.29 -6.65
N ASP A 40 -0.41 6.48 -7.55
CA ASP A 40 -1.65 6.76 -8.28
C ASP A 40 -2.87 6.90 -7.37
N HIS A 41 -2.74 6.42 -6.13
CA HIS A 41 -3.59 6.73 -4.98
C HIS A 41 -2.68 7.18 -3.84
N PRO A 42 -2.56 8.48 -3.56
CA PRO A 42 -1.64 9.01 -2.55
C PRO A 42 -1.83 8.36 -1.19
N GLY A 43 -0.73 7.88 -0.59
CA GLY A 43 -0.78 7.10 0.64
C GLY A 43 -0.94 5.59 0.43
N TYR A 44 -0.89 5.10 -0.82
CA TYR A 44 -0.92 3.66 -1.12
C TYR A 44 0.21 2.91 -0.41
N CYS A 45 -0.16 1.82 0.26
CA CYS A 45 0.76 0.94 0.97
C CYS A 45 0.48 -0.54 0.69
N ILE A 46 1.48 -1.37 0.99
CA ILE A 46 1.32 -2.82 1.09
C ILE A 46 1.54 -3.23 2.54
N ILE A 47 0.65 -4.05 3.08
CA ILE A 47 0.77 -4.70 4.39
C ILE A 47 1.14 -6.15 4.13
N GLY A 48 2.37 -6.54 4.43
CA GLY A 48 2.93 -7.85 4.09
C GLY A 48 3.14 -8.75 5.30
N ASN A 49 2.94 -10.07 5.07
CA ASN A 49 3.21 -11.15 6.03
C ASN A 49 4.06 -12.24 5.36
N GLU A 50 4.76 -13.06 6.14
CA GLU A 50 5.63 -14.15 5.64
C GLU A 50 4.87 -15.44 5.30
N LYS A 51 3.63 -15.60 5.76
CA LYS A 51 2.82 -16.79 5.53
C LYS A 51 2.39 -16.90 4.06
N GLU A 52 2.18 -18.13 3.61
CA GLU A 52 1.79 -18.43 2.23
C GLU A 52 0.28 -18.34 2.03
N SER A 53 -0.50 -18.59 3.09
CA SER A 53 -1.97 -18.59 3.06
C SER A 53 -2.55 -17.81 4.23
N LEU A 54 -3.74 -17.25 4.04
CA LEU A 54 -4.53 -16.62 5.10
C LEU A 54 -4.87 -17.61 6.22
N SER A 55 -5.04 -18.89 5.89
CA SER A 55 -5.32 -19.96 6.86
C SER A 55 -4.15 -20.25 7.80
N ASP A 56 -2.94 -19.82 7.45
CA ASP A 56 -1.72 -20.07 8.22
C ASP A 56 -1.45 -18.94 9.23
N LEU A 57 -2.31 -17.92 9.24
CA LEU A 57 -2.17 -16.78 10.14
C LEU A 57 -2.65 -17.12 11.54
N GLU A 58 -1.83 -16.82 12.53
CA GLU A 58 -2.19 -16.89 13.94
C GLU A 58 -3.27 -15.83 14.30
N PRO A 59 -4.14 -16.09 15.30
CA PRO A 59 -5.17 -15.12 15.71
C PRO A 59 -4.61 -13.73 16.02
N GLU A 60 -3.44 -13.65 16.64
CA GLU A 60 -2.77 -12.39 16.98
C GLU A 60 -2.33 -11.61 15.74
N ALA A 61 -2.03 -12.29 14.64
CA ALA A 61 -1.72 -11.63 13.36
C ALA A 61 -2.93 -10.87 12.82
N TRP A 62 -4.15 -11.38 13.01
CA TRP A 62 -5.37 -10.70 12.62
C TRP A 62 -5.64 -9.48 13.50
N VAL A 63 -5.32 -9.56 14.79
CA VAL A 63 -5.43 -8.41 15.71
C VAL A 63 -4.47 -7.31 15.27
N GLU A 64 -3.19 -7.65 15.02
CA GLU A 64 -2.20 -6.68 14.54
C GLU A 64 -2.62 -6.06 13.21
N LEU A 65 -3.16 -6.85 12.26
CA LEU A 65 -3.65 -6.35 10.98
C LEU A 65 -4.74 -5.27 11.19
N GLY A 66 -5.73 -5.55 12.03
CA GLY A 66 -6.81 -4.59 12.32
C GLY A 66 -6.29 -3.29 12.95
N MET A 67 -5.24 -3.34 13.78
CA MET A 67 -4.59 -2.15 14.34
C MET A 67 -3.86 -1.35 13.25
N LEU A 68 -3.20 -2.03 12.31
CA LEU A 68 -2.50 -1.40 11.19
C LEU A 68 -3.48 -0.74 10.21
N GLU A 69 -4.58 -1.39 9.89
CA GLU A 69 -5.64 -0.83 9.05
C GLU A 69 -6.19 0.46 9.66
N LYS A 70 -6.55 0.41 10.96
CA LYS A 70 -7.04 1.59 11.69
C LYS A 70 -6.03 2.74 11.70
N GLU A 71 -4.74 2.43 11.89
CA GLU A 71 -3.70 3.47 11.89
C GLU A 71 -3.48 4.06 10.49
N LEU A 72 -3.47 3.25 9.44
CA LEU A 72 -3.37 3.73 8.07
C LEU A 72 -4.55 4.65 7.70
N GLU A 73 -5.77 4.26 8.08
CA GLU A 73 -6.96 5.10 7.90
C GLU A 73 -6.82 6.44 8.62
N ARG A 74 -6.39 6.42 9.88
CA ARG A 74 -6.15 7.63 10.68
C ARG A 74 -5.14 8.56 10.03
N VAL A 75 -3.98 8.02 9.65
CA VAL A 75 -2.89 8.77 9.04
C VAL A 75 -3.33 9.40 7.72
N CYS A 76 -3.92 8.61 6.82
CA CYS A 76 -4.35 9.11 5.52
C CYS A 76 -5.52 10.09 5.61
N THR A 77 -6.45 9.89 6.53
CA THR A 77 -7.55 10.85 6.75
C THR A 77 -6.99 12.17 7.25
N LYS A 78 -6.08 12.15 8.22
CA LYS A 78 -5.50 13.37 8.80
C LYS A 78 -4.64 14.14 7.79
N LEU A 79 -3.78 13.44 7.04
CA LEU A 79 -2.83 14.11 6.14
C LEU A 79 -3.43 14.50 4.79
N PHE A 80 -4.36 13.70 4.27
CA PHE A 80 -4.81 13.80 2.88
C PHE A 80 -6.31 13.97 2.73
N GLY A 81 -7.11 13.93 3.81
CA GLY A 81 -8.56 14.03 3.73
C GLY A 81 -9.21 12.84 3.01
N THR A 82 -8.64 11.65 3.17
CA THR A 82 -9.14 10.42 2.53
C THR A 82 -10.57 10.15 2.96
N THR A 83 -11.43 9.77 1.99
CA THR A 83 -12.87 9.59 2.23
C THR A 83 -13.24 8.14 2.51
N MET A 84 -12.58 7.18 1.85
CA MET A 84 -12.80 5.75 2.04
C MET A 84 -11.52 4.96 1.71
N PHE A 85 -11.52 3.68 2.05
CA PHE A 85 -10.37 2.80 1.90
C PHE A 85 -10.78 1.50 1.23
N ASN A 86 -9.91 0.96 0.39
CA ASN A 86 -10.03 -0.39 -0.13
C ASN A 86 -8.87 -1.23 0.38
N PHE A 87 -9.19 -2.34 1.05
CA PHE A 87 -8.23 -3.37 1.44
C PHE A 87 -8.45 -4.60 0.58
N CYS A 88 -7.40 -5.10 -0.07
CA CYS A 88 -7.50 -6.25 -0.98
C CYS A 88 -6.33 -7.20 -0.78
N CYS A 89 -6.61 -8.47 -0.48
CA CYS A 89 -5.64 -9.55 -0.52
C CYS A 89 -5.85 -10.35 -1.82
N LEU A 90 -4.98 -10.21 -2.81
CA LEU A 90 -5.17 -10.78 -4.15
C LEU A 90 -4.31 -12.00 -4.42
N MET A 91 -3.05 -12.01 -4.03
CA MET A 91 -2.04 -13.09 -4.13
C MET A 91 -1.86 -13.77 -5.51
N ASN A 92 -2.55 -13.27 -6.53
CA ASN A 92 -2.69 -13.90 -7.84
C ASN A 92 -1.40 -13.96 -8.68
N ASN A 93 -0.49 -13.01 -8.52
CA ASN A 93 0.74 -12.95 -9.30
C ASN A 93 1.68 -14.11 -9.00
N ALA A 94 1.83 -14.49 -7.73
CA ALA A 94 2.68 -15.59 -7.32
C ALA A 94 2.29 -16.91 -7.99
N TYR A 95 0.99 -17.20 -8.03
CA TYR A 95 0.48 -18.42 -8.69
C TYR A 95 0.66 -18.39 -10.21
N ARG A 96 0.48 -17.23 -10.85
CA ARG A 96 0.73 -17.07 -12.29
C ARG A 96 2.19 -17.28 -12.64
N ASP A 97 3.09 -16.76 -11.80
CA ASP A 97 4.52 -16.68 -12.09
C ASP A 97 5.31 -17.85 -11.47
N ASN A 98 4.62 -18.86 -10.89
CA ASN A 98 5.20 -20.01 -10.18
C ASN A 98 6.16 -19.61 -9.05
N GLU A 99 5.84 -18.52 -8.36
CA GLU A 99 6.58 -18.03 -7.21
C GLU A 99 5.92 -18.46 -5.91
N LYS A 100 6.69 -18.47 -4.83
CA LYS A 100 6.17 -18.74 -3.49
C LYS A 100 5.20 -17.62 -3.09
N PRO A 101 3.90 -17.95 -2.85
CA PRO A 101 2.94 -16.93 -2.44
C PRO A 101 3.28 -16.37 -1.06
N ARG A 102 2.89 -15.12 -0.82
CA ARG A 102 2.97 -14.47 0.48
C ARG A 102 1.74 -13.65 0.70
N VAL A 103 1.17 -13.78 1.88
CA VAL A 103 0.00 -13.00 2.27
C VAL A 103 0.35 -11.52 2.29
N HIS A 104 -0.38 -10.73 1.52
CA HIS A 104 -0.25 -9.28 1.54
C HIS A 104 -1.57 -8.62 1.20
N TYR A 105 -1.81 -7.47 1.86
CA TYR A 105 -2.94 -6.60 1.57
C TYR A 105 -2.46 -5.35 0.84
N HIS A 106 -3.21 -4.96 -0.17
CA HIS A 106 -3.11 -3.64 -0.76
C HIS A 106 -4.01 -2.68 0.01
N PHE A 107 -3.45 -1.63 0.56
CA PHE A 107 -4.16 -0.53 1.16
C PHE A 107 -4.26 0.61 0.14
N VAL A 108 -5.47 0.93 -0.30
CA VAL A 108 -5.72 1.93 -1.35
C VAL A 108 -6.62 3.04 -0.81
N PRO A 109 -6.06 4.22 -0.46
CA PRO A 109 -6.85 5.38 -0.07
C PRO A 109 -7.67 5.92 -1.26
N ARG A 110 -8.91 6.35 -1.00
CA ARG A 110 -9.82 6.85 -2.02
C ARG A 110 -10.34 8.24 -1.66
N TYR A 111 -10.46 9.10 -2.65
CA TYR A 111 -10.67 10.53 -2.48
C TYR A 111 -11.93 11.00 -3.22
N LYS A 112 -12.97 11.37 -2.48
CA LYS A 112 -14.16 11.99 -3.06
C LYS A 112 -13.85 13.42 -3.54
N GLU A 113 -13.15 14.17 -2.70
CA GLU A 113 -12.73 15.53 -3.00
C GLU A 113 -11.30 15.54 -3.57
N PRO A 114 -10.98 16.50 -4.45
CA PRO A 114 -9.62 16.63 -4.97
C PRO A 114 -8.61 16.92 -3.86
N LEU A 115 -7.49 16.21 -3.86
CA LEU A 115 -6.36 16.46 -2.99
C LEU A 115 -5.40 17.47 -3.64
N MET A 116 -5.04 18.50 -2.91
CA MET A 116 -3.98 19.44 -3.31
C MET A 116 -2.69 19.12 -2.54
N LEU A 117 -1.65 18.68 -3.25
CA LEU A 117 -0.36 18.33 -2.67
C LEU A 117 0.78 18.75 -3.60
N PHE A 118 1.82 19.42 -3.08
CA PHE A 118 2.96 19.94 -3.88
C PHE A 118 2.53 20.79 -5.08
N ASN A 119 1.54 21.69 -4.91
CA ASN A 119 0.93 22.49 -5.97
C ASN A 119 0.32 21.68 -7.13
N LYS A 120 0.07 20.40 -6.92
CA LYS A 120 -0.58 19.51 -7.89
C LYS A 120 -1.97 19.13 -7.41
N LYS A 121 -2.93 19.14 -8.34
CA LYS A 121 -4.29 18.67 -8.10
C LYS A 121 -4.38 17.17 -8.47
N TYR A 122 -4.61 16.34 -7.46
CA TYR A 122 -4.98 14.94 -7.64
C TYR A 122 -6.50 14.79 -7.63
N VAL A 123 -7.04 14.00 -8.56
CA VAL A 123 -8.46 13.66 -8.62
C VAL A 123 -8.58 12.15 -8.75
N ASP A 124 -9.25 11.50 -7.80
CA ASP A 124 -9.61 10.09 -7.89
C ASP A 124 -10.76 9.92 -8.89
N ARG A 125 -10.42 9.61 -10.14
CA ARG A 125 -11.40 9.51 -11.23
C ARG A 125 -12.35 8.32 -11.11
N HIS A 126 -11.98 7.36 -10.24
CA HIS A 126 -12.72 6.11 -10.06
C HIS A 126 -13.30 6.00 -8.64
N PHE A 127 -13.43 7.12 -7.92
CA PHE A 127 -14.04 7.12 -6.60
C PHE A 127 -15.42 6.50 -6.62
N GLY A 128 -15.68 5.57 -5.69
CA GLY A 128 -16.98 4.89 -5.56
C GLY A 128 -17.26 3.77 -6.57
N TYR A 129 -16.40 3.58 -7.57
CA TYR A 129 -16.54 2.45 -8.49
C TYR A 129 -16.05 1.14 -7.85
N ASN A 130 -16.71 0.04 -8.22
CA ASN A 130 -16.32 -1.29 -7.79
C ASN A 130 -14.95 -1.65 -8.37
N PHE A 131 -14.00 -1.96 -7.50
CA PHE A 131 -12.62 -2.32 -7.85
C PHE A 131 -12.53 -3.46 -8.88
N TRP A 132 -13.41 -4.44 -8.82
CA TRP A 132 -13.47 -5.57 -9.75
C TRP A 132 -13.89 -5.20 -11.17
N LYS A 133 -14.51 -4.05 -11.35
CA LYS A 133 -14.94 -3.54 -12.66
C LYS A 133 -13.90 -2.64 -13.33
N TRP A 134 -12.75 -2.41 -12.73
CA TRP A 134 -11.69 -1.55 -13.28
C TRP A 134 -11.05 -2.08 -14.57
N ASN A 135 -11.17 -3.36 -14.85
CA ASN A 135 -10.64 -3.98 -16.05
C ASN A 135 -11.48 -3.74 -17.30
N LEU A 136 -12.49 -2.89 -17.20
CA LEU A 136 -13.26 -2.52 -18.38
C LEU A 136 -12.48 -1.46 -19.15
N SER A 137 -12.18 -1.74 -20.39
CA SER A 137 -11.46 -0.91 -21.39
C SER A 137 -11.96 0.54 -21.53
N LYS A 138 -13.03 0.90 -20.85
CA LYS A 138 -13.67 2.23 -20.82
C LYS A 138 -13.08 3.20 -19.80
N PHE A 139 -12.30 2.71 -18.81
CA PHE A 139 -11.74 3.57 -17.78
C PHE A 139 -10.29 3.93 -18.10
N LYS A 140 -10.02 5.23 -18.21
CA LYS A 140 -8.63 5.71 -18.27
C LYS A 140 -7.93 5.36 -16.97
N ALA A 141 -6.74 4.78 -17.07
CA ALA A 141 -5.93 4.48 -15.89
C ALA A 141 -5.75 5.73 -15.01
N GLN A 142 -5.83 5.54 -13.71
CA GLN A 142 -5.44 6.58 -12.75
C GLN A 142 -3.97 6.89 -12.95
N LYS A 143 -3.62 8.17 -12.99
CA LYS A 143 -2.24 8.61 -13.16
C LYS A 143 -1.65 9.01 -11.82
N ASP A 144 -0.43 8.59 -11.57
CA ASP A 144 0.40 9.11 -10.50
C ASP A 144 0.97 10.48 -10.92
N PRO A 145 0.62 11.58 -10.25
CA PRO A 145 1.11 12.90 -10.58
C PRO A 145 2.47 13.22 -9.95
N TYR A 146 2.96 12.36 -9.03
CA TYR A 146 4.11 12.66 -8.19
C TYR A 146 5.41 12.10 -8.76
N ASN A 147 6.47 12.89 -8.70
CA ASN A 147 7.83 12.45 -8.96
C ASN A 147 8.42 11.69 -7.74
N GLU A 148 9.64 11.17 -7.86
CA GLU A 148 10.26 10.36 -6.81
C GLU A 148 10.47 11.15 -5.50
N ASP A 149 10.89 12.42 -5.59
CA ASP A 149 11.14 13.23 -4.40
C ASP A 149 9.85 13.60 -3.67
N GLU A 150 8.79 13.89 -4.42
CA GLU A 150 7.45 14.12 -3.86
C GLU A 150 6.90 12.85 -3.18
N ARG A 151 7.12 11.67 -3.75
CA ARG A 151 6.77 10.39 -3.10
C ARG A 151 7.56 10.16 -1.81
N LYS A 152 8.85 10.50 -1.77
CA LYS A 152 9.64 10.46 -0.54
C LYS A 152 9.11 11.43 0.51
N GLN A 153 8.63 12.60 0.10
CA GLN A 153 7.99 13.55 1.02
C GLN A 153 6.66 13.02 1.57
N ILE A 154 5.82 12.42 0.73
CA ILE A 154 4.59 11.75 1.19
C ILE A 154 4.93 10.68 2.25
N PHE A 155 5.92 9.83 1.97
CA PHE A 155 6.39 8.84 2.94
C PHE A 155 6.83 9.47 4.26
N LYS A 156 7.63 10.53 4.19
CA LYS A 156 8.11 11.24 5.38
C LYS A 156 6.94 11.77 6.21
N MET A 157 5.97 12.43 5.57
CA MET A 157 4.75 12.92 6.24
C MET A 157 3.99 11.78 6.94
N MET A 158 3.79 10.65 6.27
CA MET A 158 3.12 9.49 6.85
C MET A 158 3.94 8.89 8.01
N LYS A 159 5.27 8.81 7.88
CA LYS A 159 6.16 8.28 8.92
C LYS A 159 6.18 9.16 10.18
N GLU A 160 6.16 10.47 10.01
CA GLU A 160 6.09 11.43 11.12
C GLU A 160 4.74 11.40 11.84
N GLU A 161 3.65 11.17 11.10
CA GLU A 161 2.31 11.06 11.68
C GLU A 161 2.06 9.70 12.33
N TRP A 162 2.83 8.67 12.00
CA TRP A 162 2.64 7.30 12.48
C TRP A 162 2.77 7.19 14.00
N SER A 163 1.75 6.67 14.69
CA SER A 163 1.72 6.58 16.15
C SER A 163 1.87 5.18 16.73
N LEU A 164 1.61 4.13 15.95
CA LEU A 164 1.78 2.75 16.44
C LEU A 164 3.25 2.43 16.71
N ARG A 165 3.51 1.90 17.89
CA ARG A 165 4.81 1.37 18.29
C ARG A 165 4.72 -0.14 18.49
N LYS A 166 5.84 -0.85 18.36
CA LYS A 166 5.91 -2.31 18.53
C LYS A 166 5.41 -2.79 19.89
N GLU A 167 5.48 -1.93 20.90
CA GLU A 167 5.09 -2.22 22.29
C GLU A 167 3.57 -2.21 22.50
N ASN A 168 2.79 -1.75 21.51
CA ASN A 168 1.34 -1.59 21.60
C ASN A 168 0.56 -2.72 20.89
N VAL A 169 1.27 -3.77 20.43
CA VAL A 169 0.68 -4.87 19.63
C VAL A 169 1.03 -6.22 20.23
#